data_3bdacd884dd85324a020c793a1e6f970
#
_entry.id   3bdacd884dd85324a020c793a1e6f970
#
_cell.length_a   1.000
_cell.length_b   1.000
_cell.length_c   1.000
_cell.angle_alpha   90.00
_cell.angle_beta   90.00
_cell.angle_gamma   90.00
#
_symmetry.space_group_name_H-M   'P 1'
#
loop_
_entity.id
_entity.type
_entity.pdbx_description
1 polymer ?
#
loop_
_entity_poly.entity_id
_entity_poly.type
_entity_poly.pdbx_seq_one_letter_code
_entity_poly.pdbx_strand_id
1 'polypeptide(L)'
;MTGVQTCALPISTGPKIAEFEQTVADYVGAKYAVAISNGTSALHAACFAAGIGPGDEVITTPLTFAASANCVLYCGGTPVFADVDPKTYNIDPKDIRRKITDRTKAIIAVHLAGQPCDMDAIHSIAHEYGLIVIEDGAHALGSVYKGKKVGSLSDMTTFSFHPVKPITTGEGGMIVTDNEEFYKKMALFRSHGITRDDSMMTRNDGPWFYQQFDLGYNYRITDIQCALGCSQMKKLDRFLARRKEIVARYNEAFADCDNIITPYQLSDTESGWHLYIVQVKNCDRRQVFEAMREKGIGVNVHYIPVYMHPYYQEHGYENVHCANAEEIYSHIISLPLYPGLTSEQQDYVIDTLKSLCGE
;
A
#
# COMPACT_ATOMS: atom_id res chain seq x y z
N MET A 1 23.50 6.08 -45.53
CA MET A 1 22.71 7.05 -44.72
C MET A 1 22.55 6.46 -43.36
N THR A 2 23.36 6.88 -42.44
CA THR A 2 23.23 6.51 -41.03
C THR A 2 22.10 7.35 -40.44
N GLY A 3 20.91 6.76 -40.39
CA GLY A 3 19.82 7.36 -39.63
C GLY A 3 20.24 7.50 -38.19
N VAL A 4 20.41 8.71 -37.73
CA VAL A 4 20.53 9.03 -36.31
C VAL A 4 19.17 8.72 -35.70
N GLN A 5 19.01 7.54 -35.18
CA GLN A 5 17.85 7.17 -34.34
C GLN A 5 18.00 7.83 -32.98
N THR A 6 17.66 9.11 -32.90
CA THR A 6 17.66 9.89 -31.66
C THR A 6 16.47 9.54 -30.83
N CYS A 7 15.89 8.55 -30.63
CA CYS A 7 14.80 8.18 -29.71
C CYS A 7 14.24 6.76 -29.94
N ALA A 8 15.05 5.85 -30.43
CA ALA A 8 14.49 4.60 -30.92
C ALA A 8 14.65 3.41 -29.98
N LEU A 9 15.19 3.61 -28.80
CA LEU A 9 15.06 2.64 -27.73
C LEU A 9 14.18 3.28 -26.65
N PRO A 10 12.93 2.85 -26.52
CA PRO A 10 12.06 3.35 -25.46
C PRO A 10 12.52 2.79 -24.11
N ILE A 11 13.50 3.47 -23.50
CA ILE A 11 13.98 3.14 -22.15
C ILE A 11 13.00 3.66 -21.10
N SER A 12 12.20 4.66 -21.44
CA SER A 12 11.32 5.35 -20.50
C SER A 12 9.81 5.24 -20.79
N THR A 13 9.40 4.83 -21.97
CA THR A 13 7.95 4.69 -22.33
C THR A 13 7.74 3.64 -23.42
N GLY A 14 8.37 2.50 -23.27
CA GLY A 14 8.32 1.44 -24.25
C GLY A 14 7.33 0.32 -23.91
N PRO A 15 7.41 -0.83 -24.62
CA PRO A 15 6.44 -1.90 -24.53
C PRO A 15 6.43 -2.64 -23.18
N LYS A 16 7.49 -2.54 -22.38
CA LYS A 16 7.56 -3.23 -21.09
C LYS A 16 6.62 -2.63 -20.04
N ILE A 17 6.25 -1.37 -20.19
CA ILE A 17 5.24 -0.75 -19.32
C ILE A 17 3.90 -1.43 -19.54
N ALA A 18 3.43 -1.50 -20.78
CA ALA A 18 2.16 -2.16 -21.10
C ALA A 18 2.16 -3.66 -20.72
N GLU A 19 3.28 -4.36 -20.95
CA GLU A 19 3.42 -5.77 -20.53
C GLU A 19 3.30 -5.93 -19.02
N PHE A 20 3.90 -5.02 -18.24
CA PHE A 20 3.85 -5.06 -16.78
C PHE A 20 2.45 -4.69 -16.25
N GLU A 21 1.83 -3.65 -16.83
CA GLU A 21 0.44 -3.25 -16.53
C GLU A 21 -0.51 -4.43 -16.76
N GLN A 22 -0.43 -5.08 -17.91
CA GLN A 22 -1.27 -6.25 -18.24
C GLN A 22 -0.99 -7.43 -17.30
N THR A 23 0.30 -7.72 -17.01
CA THR A 23 0.67 -8.81 -16.12
C THR A 23 0.09 -8.64 -14.71
N VAL A 24 0.11 -7.41 -14.17
CA VAL A 24 -0.45 -7.13 -12.84
C VAL A 24 -1.97 -7.16 -12.90
N ALA A 25 -2.60 -6.54 -13.91
CA ALA A 25 -4.05 -6.55 -14.09
C ALA A 25 -4.60 -7.98 -14.17
N ASP A 26 -4.00 -8.83 -15.00
CA ASP A 26 -4.39 -10.25 -15.14
C ASP A 26 -4.21 -11.02 -13.82
N TYR A 27 -3.11 -10.74 -13.10
CA TYR A 27 -2.83 -11.43 -11.84
C TYR A 27 -3.86 -11.11 -10.75
N VAL A 28 -4.30 -9.86 -10.64
CA VAL A 28 -5.28 -9.44 -9.62
C VAL A 28 -6.74 -9.54 -10.10
N GLY A 29 -6.97 -9.67 -11.42
CA GLY A 29 -8.30 -9.75 -12.01
C GLY A 29 -8.96 -8.40 -12.26
N ALA A 30 -8.16 -7.33 -12.45
CA ALA A 30 -8.64 -6.00 -12.83
C ALA A 30 -8.62 -5.78 -14.34
N LYS A 31 -9.44 -4.85 -14.85
CA LYS A 31 -9.50 -4.53 -16.28
C LYS A 31 -8.37 -3.64 -16.74
N TYR A 32 -7.98 -2.68 -15.92
CA TYR A 32 -7.00 -1.65 -16.25
C TYR A 32 -5.93 -1.55 -15.17
N ALA A 33 -4.73 -1.22 -15.60
CA ALA A 33 -3.61 -0.91 -14.71
C ALA A 33 -2.82 0.30 -15.24
N VAL A 34 -2.28 1.10 -14.35
CA VAL A 34 -1.41 2.25 -14.65
C VAL A 34 -0.13 2.10 -13.84
N ALA A 35 0.97 1.75 -14.50
CA ALA A 35 2.27 1.68 -13.89
C ALA A 35 2.85 3.08 -13.68
N ILE A 36 3.42 3.33 -12.51
CA ILE A 36 3.82 4.66 -12.05
C ILE A 36 5.14 4.58 -11.26
N SER A 37 5.79 5.71 -11.02
CA SER A 37 7.15 5.79 -10.48
C SER A 37 7.34 5.23 -9.08
N ASN A 38 6.32 5.23 -8.22
CA ASN A 38 6.33 4.67 -6.86
C ASN A 38 4.92 4.57 -6.26
N GLY A 39 4.78 3.93 -5.10
CA GLY A 39 3.49 3.77 -4.43
C GLY A 39 2.86 5.10 -3.97
N THR A 40 3.67 6.08 -3.56
CA THR A 40 3.17 7.41 -3.14
C THR A 40 2.52 8.15 -4.32
N SER A 41 3.16 8.12 -5.50
CA SER A 41 2.58 8.69 -6.72
C SER A 41 1.35 7.92 -7.19
N ALA A 42 1.26 6.61 -6.91
CA ALA A 42 0.06 5.81 -7.16
C ALA A 42 -1.13 6.29 -6.31
N LEU A 43 -0.93 6.47 -5.02
CA LEU A 43 -1.95 7.00 -4.12
C LEU A 43 -2.38 8.42 -4.51
N HIS A 44 -1.42 9.30 -4.87
CA HIS A 44 -1.73 10.65 -5.35
C HIS A 44 -2.57 10.62 -6.62
N ALA A 45 -2.20 9.79 -7.60
CA ALA A 45 -2.96 9.65 -8.84
C ALA A 45 -4.37 9.08 -8.61
N ALA A 46 -4.54 8.16 -7.66
CA ALA A 46 -5.85 7.63 -7.27
C ALA A 46 -6.73 8.70 -6.61
N CYS A 47 -6.19 9.51 -5.69
CA CYS A 47 -6.89 10.65 -5.10
C CYS A 47 -7.29 11.69 -6.15
N PHE A 48 -6.38 12.02 -7.08
CA PHE A 48 -6.69 12.91 -8.21
C PHE A 48 -7.82 12.35 -9.08
N ALA A 49 -7.77 11.07 -9.45
CA ALA A 49 -8.80 10.43 -10.28
C ALA A 49 -10.16 10.40 -9.58
N ALA A 50 -10.18 10.20 -8.26
CA ALA A 50 -11.35 10.31 -7.40
C ALA A 50 -11.90 11.75 -7.31
N GLY A 51 -11.19 12.74 -7.84
CA GLY A 51 -11.57 14.15 -7.84
C GLY A 51 -11.47 14.79 -6.45
N ILE A 52 -10.55 14.33 -5.61
CA ILE A 52 -10.28 14.94 -4.30
C ILE A 52 -9.69 16.33 -4.51
N GLY A 53 -10.18 17.31 -3.75
CA GLY A 53 -9.74 18.69 -3.81
C GLY A 53 -9.99 19.48 -2.51
N PRO A 54 -9.77 20.80 -2.54
CA PRO A 54 -9.98 21.65 -1.37
C PRO A 54 -11.42 21.56 -0.85
N GLY A 55 -11.56 21.33 0.46
CA GLY A 55 -12.85 21.16 1.14
C GLY A 55 -13.31 19.72 1.26
N ASP A 56 -12.76 18.79 0.48
CA ASP A 56 -13.07 17.36 0.59
C ASP A 56 -12.32 16.71 1.78
N GLU A 57 -12.98 15.77 2.42
CA GLU A 57 -12.42 14.92 3.46
C GLU A 57 -12.24 13.48 2.94
N VAL A 58 -11.12 12.87 3.30
CA VAL A 58 -10.85 11.45 2.99
C VAL A 58 -10.52 10.72 4.29
N ILE A 59 -11.30 9.70 4.60
CA ILE A 59 -11.08 8.89 5.81
C ILE A 59 -9.99 7.85 5.54
N THR A 60 -9.00 7.78 6.43
CA THR A 60 -7.94 6.75 6.38
C THR A 60 -7.52 6.31 7.78
N THR A 61 -6.63 5.33 7.87
CA THR A 61 -6.09 4.83 9.14
C THR A 61 -4.90 5.68 9.60
N PRO A 62 -4.68 5.85 10.92
CA PRO A 62 -3.46 6.45 11.43
C PRO A 62 -2.27 5.50 11.42
N LEU A 63 -2.50 4.18 11.50
CA LEU A 63 -1.46 3.16 11.58
C LEU A 63 -1.03 2.72 10.18
N THR A 64 -0.26 3.55 9.52
CA THR A 64 0.20 3.37 8.14
C THR A 64 1.46 4.18 7.87
N PHE A 65 2.07 3.96 6.71
CA PHE A 65 3.08 4.89 6.17
C PHE A 65 2.42 6.22 5.78
N ALA A 66 3.09 7.33 6.03
CA ALA A 66 2.53 8.69 5.84
C ALA A 66 1.94 8.94 4.44
N ALA A 67 2.35 8.20 3.40
CA ALA A 67 1.87 8.37 2.04
C ALA A 67 0.35 8.21 1.90
N SER A 68 -0.28 7.32 2.70
CA SER A 68 -1.73 7.08 2.67
C SER A 68 -2.56 8.30 3.12
N ALA A 69 -1.97 9.20 3.91
CA ALA A 69 -2.59 10.46 4.30
C ALA A 69 -2.06 11.65 3.46
N ASN A 70 -0.75 11.66 3.15
CA ASN A 70 -0.14 12.74 2.37
C ASN A 70 -0.76 12.89 0.97
N CYS A 71 -1.19 11.77 0.34
CA CYS A 71 -1.81 11.82 -0.99
C CYS A 71 -3.09 12.67 -1.03
N VAL A 72 -3.82 12.74 0.07
CA VAL A 72 -4.99 13.60 0.24
C VAL A 72 -4.58 15.06 0.30
N LEU A 73 -3.55 15.36 1.12
CA LEU A 73 -2.99 16.73 1.25
C LEU A 73 -2.42 17.23 -0.08
N TYR A 74 -1.78 16.36 -0.89
CA TYR A 74 -1.26 16.73 -2.21
C TYR A 74 -2.37 17.19 -3.17
N CYS A 75 -3.59 16.68 -3.01
CA CYS A 75 -4.77 17.13 -3.75
C CYS A 75 -5.48 18.34 -3.12
N GLY A 76 -5.01 18.83 -1.96
CA GLY A 76 -5.64 19.92 -1.20
C GLY A 76 -6.82 19.48 -0.33
N GLY A 77 -7.09 18.19 -0.24
CA GLY A 77 -8.10 17.61 0.67
C GLY A 77 -7.58 17.47 2.10
N THR A 78 -8.45 17.05 3.00
CA THR A 78 -8.17 16.87 4.43
C THR A 78 -8.24 15.37 4.80
N PRO A 79 -7.14 14.72 5.21
CA PRO A 79 -7.20 13.36 5.75
C PRO A 79 -7.88 13.36 7.12
N VAL A 80 -8.83 12.45 7.31
CA VAL A 80 -9.54 12.22 8.57
C VAL A 80 -9.15 10.83 9.08
N PHE A 81 -8.61 10.76 10.29
CA PHE A 81 -8.13 9.50 10.84
C PHE A 81 -9.26 8.78 11.59
N ALA A 82 -9.57 7.56 11.14
CA ALA A 82 -10.40 6.60 11.85
C ALA A 82 -9.51 5.58 12.55
N ASP A 83 -9.83 5.26 13.80
CA ASP A 83 -9.06 4.30 14.61
C ASP A 83 -9.06 2.90 14.00
N VAL A 84 -8.24 2.04 14.52
CA VAL A 84 -8.06 0.66 14.03
C VAL A 84 -8.77 -0.36 14.90
N ASP A 85 -9.14 -1.48 14.32
CA ASP A 85 -9.54 -2.66 15.06
C ASP A 85 -8.34 -3.23 15.83
N PRO A 86 -8.46 -3.46 17.17
CA PRO A 86 -7.33 -3.83 18.01
C PRO A 86 -6.77 -5.23 17.72
N LYS A 87 -7.46 -6.06 16.94
CA LYS A 87 -7.00 -7.41 16.57
C LYS A 87 -6.27 -7.41 15.23
N THR A 88 -6.88 -6.78 14.23
CA THR A 88 -6.38 -6.80 12.86
C THR A 88 -5.40 -5.67 12.57
N TYR A 89 -5.41 -4.60 13.36
CA TYR A 89 -4.68 -3.33 13.18
C TYR A 89 -5.09 -2.55 11.92
N ASN A 90 -6.06 -3.08 11.17
CA ASN A 90 -6.66 -2.40 10.03
C ASN A 90 -7.73 -1.40 10.50
N ILE A 91 -8.09 -0.46 9.63
CA ILE A 91 -9.10 0.55 9.92
C ILE A 91 -10.41 -0.08 10.43
N ASP A 92 -10.99 0.46 11.52
CA ASP A 92 -12.27 -0.02 12.08
C ASP A 92 -13.45 0.57 11.31
N PRO A 93 -14.28 -0.26 10.64
CA PRO A 93 -15.47 0.21 9.96
C PRO A 93 -16.46 0.99 10.86
N LYS A 94 -16.49 0.66 12.16
CA LYS A 94 -17.35 1.40 13.11
C LYS A 94 -16.85 2.81 13.34
N ASP A 95 -15.52 3.01 13.34
CA ASP A 95 -14.95 4.35 13.47
C ASP A 95 -15.02 5.13 12.16
N ILE A 96 -14.88 4.47 11.00
CA ILE A 96 -15.17 5.11 9.70
C ILE A 96 -16.55 5.75 9.75
N ARG A 97 -17.60 5.02 10.14
CA ARG A 97 -18.98 5.52 10.20
C ARG A 97 -19.14 6.73 11.11
N ARG A 98 -18.41 6.78 12.24
CA ARG A 98 -18.43 7.91 13.18
C ARG A 98 -17.75 9.17 12.65
N LYS A 99 -16.81 9.01 11.70
CA LYS A 99 -16.02 10.11 11.14
C LYS A 99 -16.60 10.71 9.86
N ILE A 100 -17.65 10.11 9.28
CA ILE A 100 -18.29 10.61 8.06
C ILE A 100 -18.96 11.96 8.31
N THR A 101 -18.73 12.91 7.42
CA THR A 101 -19.37 14.21 7.34
C THR A 101 -19.89 14.46 5.92
N ASP A 102 -20.61 15.58 5.70
CA ASP A 102 -21.04 15.98 4.36
C ASP A 102 -19.90 16.31 3.39
N ARG A 103 -18.67 16.44 3.90
CA ARG A 103 -17.46 16.66 3.10
C ARG A 103 -16.70 15.38 2.79
N THR A 104 -17.06 14.26 3.39
CA THR A 104 -16.39 12.99 3.16
C THR A 104 -16.66 12.51 1.74
N LYS A 105 -15.61 12.27 0.97
CA LYS A 105 -15.67 11.88 -0.45
C LYS A 105 -15.13 10.51 -0.74
N ALA A 106 -14.14 10.05 0.04
CA ALA A 106 -13.51 8.76 -0.16
C ALA A 106 -13.03 8.13 1.15
N ILE A 107 -12.79 6.83 1.09
CA ILE A 107 -12.11 6.05 2.13
C ILE A 107 -10.83 5.47 1.51
N ILE A 108 -9.69 5.64 2.19
CA ILE A 108 -8.45 4.93 1.85
C ILE A 108 -8.26 3.80 2.86
N ALA A 109 -8.53 2.56 2.43
CA ALA A 109 -8.37 1.36 3.23
C ALA A 109 -6.96 0.80 3.06
N VAL A 110 -6.16 0.80 4.13
CA VAL A 110 -4.78 0.28 4.10
C VAL A 110 -4.75 -1.16 4.58
N HIS A 111 -4.27 -2.06 3.74
CA HIS A 111 -4.10 -3.48 4.08
C HIS A 111 -2.79 -3.70 4.83
N LEU A 112 -2.76 -3.34 6.11
CA LEU A 112 -1.54 -3.35 6.91
C LEU A 112 -0.90 -4.75 6.96
N ALA A 113 0.41 -4.80 6.81
CA ALA A 113 1.23 -6.03 6.81
C ALA A 113 0.85 -7.05 5.71
N GLY A 114 -0.12 -6.73 4.86
CA GLY A 114 -0.64 -7.60 3.81
C GLY A 114 -1.98 -8.25 4.17
N GLN A 115 -2.53 -8.01 5.36
CA GLN A 115 -3.87 -8.49 5.71
C GLN A 115 -4.94 -7.58 5.11
N PRO A 116 -5.88 -8.10 4.30
CA PRO A 116 -7.02 -7.32 3.83
C PRO A 116 -7.85 -6.74 4.98
N CYS A 117 -8.35 -5.52 4.80
CA CYS A 117 -9.38 -4.94 5.66
C CYS A 117 -10.69 -5.73 5.58
N ASP A 118 -11.64 -5.46 6.47
CA ASP A 118 -13.03 -5.93 6.32
C ASP A 118 -13.71 -5.15 5.20
N MET A 119 -13.48 -5.61 3.96
CA MET A 119 -13.92 -4.89 2.76
C MET A 119 -15.43 -4.89 2.62
N ASP A 120 -16.14 -5.94 3.07
CA ASP A 120 -17.60 -5.98 3.00
C ASP A 120 -18.23 -4.86 3.87
N ALA A 121 -17.70 -4.68 5.08
CA ALA A 121 -18.17 -3.62 5.97
C ALA A 121 -17.83 -2.23 5.40
N ILE A 122 -16.62 -2.05 4.85
CA ILE A 122 -16.20 -0.78 4.23
C ILE A 122 -17.04 -0.46 3.00
N HIS A 123 -17.28 -1.44 2.10
CA HIS A 123 -18.11 -1.24 0.91
C HIS A 123 -19.57 -0.96 1.26
N SER A 124 -20.10 -1.60 2.31
CA SER A 124 -21.46 -1.30 2.79
C SER A 124 -21.60 0.16 3.22
N ILE A 125 -20.60 0.68 3.94
CA ILE A 125 -20.56 2.10 4.34
C ILE A 125 -20.39 3.00 3.12
N ALA A 126 -19.45 2.69 2.24
CA ALA A 126 -19.18 3.49 1.04
C ALA A 126 -20.42 3.59 0.15
N HIS A 127 -21.14 2.48 -0.04
CA HIS A 127 -22.39 2.46 -0.80
C HIS A 127 -23.51 3.32 -0.14
N GLU A 128 -23.65 3.24 1.18
CA GLU A 128 -24.65 4.00 1.93
C GLU A 128 -24.45 5.53 1.79
N TYR A 129 -23.19 5.97 1.76
CA TYR A 129 -22.84 7.38 1.73
C TYR A 129 -22.35 7.87 0.36
N GLY A 130 -22.32 7.03 -0.67
CA GLY A 130 -21.84 7.38 -2.01
C GLY A 130 -20.35 7.72 -2.07
N LEU A 131 -19.52 7.02 -1.28
CA LEU A 131 -18.09 7.27 -1.16
C LEU A 131 -17.28 6.39 -2.11
N ILE A 132 -16.15 6.91 -2.60
CA ILE A 132 -15.17 6.16 -3.38
C ILE A 132 -14.26 5.38 -2.42
N VAL A 133 -13.95 4.13 -2.76
CA VAL A 133 -13.02 3.29 -1.98
C VAL A 133 -11.71 3.13 -2.74
N ILE A 134 -10.63 3.59 -2.13
CA ILE A 134 -9.25 3.39 -2.59
C ILE A 134 -8.58 2.41 -1.64
N GLU A 135 -8.07 1.30 -2.18
CA GLU A 135 -7.26 0.38 -1.38
C GLU A 135 -5.78 0.77 -1.47
N ASP A 136 -5.15 1.04 -0.33
CA ASP A 136 -3.70 1.05 -0.24
C ASP A 136 -3.22 -0.40 -0.05
N GLY A 137 -2.98 -1.05 -1.17
CA GLY A 137 -2.48 -2.42 -1.28
C GLY A 137 -0.95 -2.51 -1.32
N ALA A 138 -0.22 -1.46 -0.90
CA ALA A 138 1.26 -1.46 -0.93
C ALA A 138 1.90 -2.63 -0.18
N HIS A 139 1.18 -3.29 0.72
CA HIS A 139 1.59 -4.49 1.44
C HIS A 139 0.88 -5.77 0.97
N ALA A 140 -0.10 -5.67 0.05
CA ALA A 140 -1.11 -6.70 -0.14
C ALA A 140 -1.15 -7.32 -1.56
N LEU A 141 -0.11 -7.12 -2.37
CA LEU A 141 -0.05 -7.81 -3.67
C LEU A 141 -0.01 -9.33 -3.45
N GLY A 142 -1.04 -10.02 -3.97
CA GLY A 142 -1.25 -11.46 -3.80
C GLY A 142 -2.06 -11.84 -2.56
N SER A 143 -2.50 -10.87 -1.75
CA SER A 143 -3.48 -11.11 -0.69
C SER A 143 -4.85 -11.44 -1.26
N VAL A 144 -5.65 -12.21 -0.50
CA VAL A 144 -6.99 -12.66 -0.91
C VAL A 144 -8.01 -12.30 0.17
N TYR A 145 -9.13 -11.76 -0.23
CA TYR A 145 -10.31 -11.51 0.58
C TYR A 145 -11.50 -12.29 0.00
N LYS A 146 -12.03 -13.26 0.76
CA LYS A 146 -13.17 -14.11 0.37
C LYS A 146 -13.05 -14.69 -1.05
N GLY A 147 -11.86 -15.22 -1.37
CA GLY A 147 -11.57 -15.85 -2.65
C GLY A 147 -11.24 -14.89 -3.81
N LYS A 148 -11.26 -13.58 -3.59
CA LYS A 148 -10.87 -12.56 -4.59
C LYS A 148 -9.55 -11.91 -4.20
N LYS A 149 -8.68 -11.67 -5.17
CA LYS A 149 -7.41 -10.98 -4.92
C LYS A 149 -7.64 -9.49 -4.65
N VAL A 150 -6.87 -8.93 -3.70
CA VAL A 150 -6.72 -7.49 -3.54
C VAL A 150 -6.25 -6.91 -4.88
N GLY A 151 -6.93 -5.87 -5.33
CA GLY A 151 -6.78 -5.30 -6.68
C GLY A 151 -8.03 -5.40 -7.54
N SER A 152 -9.00 -6.25 -7.16
CA SER A 152 -10.28 -6.41 -7.86
C SER A 152 -11.48 -6.23 -6.93
N LEU A 153 -11.31 -5.56 -5.79
CA LEU A 153 -12.35 -5.46 -4.77
C LEU A 153 -13.06 -4.11 -4.78
N SER A 154 -12.37 -3.03 -5.10
CA SER A 154 -12.84 -1.65 -4.92
C SER A 154 -12.68 -0.80 -6.19
N ASP A 155 -13.00 0.50 -6.10
CA ASP A 155 -12.92 1.43 -7.23
C ASP A 155 -11.49 1.54 -7.77
N MET A 156 -10.51 1.63 -6.88
CA MET A 156 -9.08 1.66 -7.23
C MET A 156 -8.25 0.97 -6.16
N THR A 157 -7.20 0.26 -6.56
CA THR A 157 -6.21 -0.31 -5.64
C THR A 157 -4.81 0.11 -6.07
N THR A 158 -4.01 0.54 -5.11
CA THR A 158 -2.61 0.95 -5.34
C THR A 158 -1.64 -0.09 -4.82
N PHE A 159 -0.56 -0.34 -5.56
CA PHE A 159 0.53 -1.22 -5.15
C PHE A 159 1.86 -0.48 -5.17
N SER A 160 2.81 -0.97 -4.39
CA SER A 160 4.18 -0.47 -4.33
C SER A 160 5.18 -1.58 -4.70
N PHE A 161 6.18 -1.23 -5.49
CA PHE A 161 7.29 -2.09 -5.86
C PHE A 161 8.63 -1.56 -5.34
N HIS A 162 8.60 -0.85 -4.21
CA HIS A 162 9.81 -0.47 -3.46
C HIS A 162 10.61 -1.73 -3.08
N PRO A 163 11.95 -1.66 -2.91
CA PRO A 163 12.82 -2.83 -2.68
C PRO A 163 12.40 -3.79 -1.57
N VAL A 164 11.74 -3.29 -0.52
CA VAL A 164 11.30 -4.12 0.63
C VAL A 164 9.99 -4.86 0.39
N LYS A 165 9.25 -4.58 -0.71
CA LYS A 165 7.93 -5.17 -0.97
C LYS A 165 8.05 -6.64 -1.44
N PRO A 166 6.92 -7.39 -1.46
CA PRO A 166 6.95 -8.81 -1.90
C PRO A 166 7.65 -9.05 -3.22
N ILE A 167 7.52 -8.13 -4.17
CA ILE A 167 8.31 -8.00 -5.39
C ILE A 167 8.75 -6.55 -5.57
N THR A 168 9.78 -6.32 -6.38
CA THR A 168 10.34 -4.99 -6.58
C THR A 168 10.64 -4.68 -8.04
N THR A 169 10.59 -3.38 -8.37
CA THR A 169 11.13 -2.80 -9.61
C THR A 169 12.31 -1.86 -9.34
N GLY A 170 12.93 -1.95 -8.12
CA GLY A 170 13.86 -0.95 -7.61
C GLY A 170 13.08 0.20 -6.96
N GLU A 171 12.37 0.97 -7.73
CA GLU A 171 11.26 1.85 -7.36
C GLU A 171 10.14 1.62 -8.36
N GLY A 172 8.89 1.72 -7.92
CA GLY A 172 7.71 1.58 -8.76
C GLY A 172 6.41 1.52 -7.98
N GLY A 173 5.33 1.75 -8.69
CA GLY A 173 3.97 1.60 -8.21
C GLY A 173 3.03 1.18 -9.33
N MET A 174 1.80 0.83 -8.96
CA MET A 174 0.72 0.49 -9.89
C MET A 174 -0.59 0.93 -9.29
N ILE A 175 -1.50 1.40 -10.12
CA ILE A 175 -2.91 1.55 -9.76
C ILE A 175 -3.69 0.62 -10.68
N VAL A 176 -4.60 -0.15 -10.10
CA VAL A 176 -5.53 -0.99 -10.86
C VAL A 176 -6.97 -0.56 -10.62
N THR A 177 -7.83 -0.74 -11.63
CA THR A 177 -9.25 -0.38 -11.57
C THR A 177 -10.04 -1.11 -12.65
N ASP A 178 -11.34 -1.25 -12.43
CA ASP A 178 -12.29 -1.69 -13.47
C ASP A 178 -12.98 -0.52 -14.18
N ASN A 179 -12.76 0.71 -13.71
CA ASN A 179 -13.38 1.92 -14.23
C ASN A 179 -12.47 2.61 -15.26
N GLU A 180 -12.96 2.67 -16.51
CA GLU A 180 -12.23 3.27 -17.64
C GLU A 180 -11.97 4.77 -17.45
N GLU A 181 -12.89 5.50 -16.79
CA GLU A 181 -12.73 6.93 -16.55
C GLU A 181 -11.57 7.20 -15.57
N PHE A 182 -11.49 6.43 -14.48
CA PHE A 182 -10.37 6.52 -13.54
C PHE A 182 -9.05 6.16 -14.24
N TYR A 183 -9.04 5.09 -15.04
CA TYR A 183 -7.87 4.71 -15.81
C TYR A 183 -7.36 5.85 -16.70
N LYS A 184 -8.24 6.48 -17.49
CA LYS A 184 -7.88 7.59 -18.39
C LYS A 184 -7.33 8.79 -17.62
N LYS A 185 -7.98 9.18 -16.51
CA LYS A 185 -7.51 10.27 -15.64
C LYS A 185 -6.11 9.99 -15.09
N MET A 186 -5.88 8.78 -14.56
CA MET A 186 -4.58 8.40 -13.99
C MET A 186 -3.47 8.31 -15.05
N ALA A 187 -3.77 7.80 -16.24
CA ALA A 187 -2.82 7.73 -17.35
C ALA A 187 -2.38 9.12 -17.82
N LEU A 188 -3.31 10.07 -17.90
CA LEU A 188 -3.00 11.48 -18.19
C LEU A 188 -2.19 12.12 -17.07
N PHE A 189 -2.62 11.96 -15.82
CA PHE A 189 -1.97 12.52 -14.63
C PHE A 189 -0.51 12.08 -14.51
N ARG A 190 -0.21 10.79 -14.78
CA ARG A 190 1.14 10.23 -14.82
C ARG A 190 2.07 10.93 -15.82
N SER A 191 1.52 11.53 -16.87
CA SER A 191 2.26 12.04 -18.03
C SER A 191 1.95 13.49 -18.33
N HIS A 192 2.05 14.37 -17.32
CA HIS A 192 1.85 15.82 -17.42
C HIS A 192 0.45 16.27 -17.85
N GLY A 193 -0.57 15.40 -17.82
CA GLY A 193 -1.89 15.69 -18.37
C GLY A 193 -1.90 15.82 -19.90
N ILE A 194 -0.89 15.29 -20.58
CA ILE A 194 -0.68 15.40 -22.02
C ILE A 194 -1.13 14.12 -22.72
N THR A 195 -1.83 14.29 -23.86
CA THR A 195 -2.19 13.18 -24.76
C THR A 195 -1.92 13.51 -26.23
N ARG A 196 -1.77 12.44 -27.03
CA ARG A 196 -1.79 12.46 -28.51
C ARG A 196 -2.94 11.63 -29.07
N ASP A 197 -3.89 11.24 -28.23
CA ASP A 197 -5.07 10.50 -28.65
C ASP A 197 -5.99 11.42 -29.45
N ASP A 198 -6.13 11.15 -30.74
CA ASP A 198 -6.95 11.94 -31.67
C ASP A 198 -8.42 12.02 -31.20
N SER A 199 -8.92 11.02 -30.46
CA SER A 199 -10.28 11.03 -29.92
C SER A 199 -10.50 12.06 -28.81
N MET A 200 -9.43 12.50 -28.15
CA MET A 200 -9.45 13.50 -27.09
C MET A 200 -9.02 14.88 -27.56
N MET A 201 -8.16 14.96 -28.59
CA MET A 201 -7.63 16.23 -29.08
C MET A 201 -8.72 17.08 -29.74
N THR A 202 -8.70 18.38 -29.50
CA THR A 202 -9.64 19.33 -30.10
C THR A 202 -9.22 19.78 -31.52
N ARG A 203 -7.95 19.57 -31.90
CA ARG A 203 -7.37 19.81 -33.20
C ARG A 203 -6.10 18.97 -33.36
N ASN A 204 -5.60 18.88 -34.61
CA ASN A 204 -4.33 18.21 -34.90
C ASN A 204 -3.57 19.02 -35.95
N ASP A 205 -2.45 19.64 -35.55
CA ASP A 205 -1.63 20.50 -36.41
C ASP A 205 -0.50 19.70 -37.11
N GLY A 206 -0.42 18.37 -36.88
CA GLY A 206 0.55 17.48 -37.53
C GLY A 206 1.12 16.39 -36.59
N PRO A 207 2.04 15.54 -37.08
CA PRO A 207 2.54 14.38 -36.35
C PRO A 207 3.25 14.67 -35.02
N TRP A 208 3.67 15.89 -34.81
CA TRP A 208 4.33 16.37 -33.59
C TRP A 208 3.33 16.87 -32.55
N PHE A 209 2.05 17.08 -32.93
CA PHE A 209 1.09 17.77 -32.09
C PHE A 209 0.65 16.92 -30.90
N TYR A 210 0.41 17.59 -29.80
CA TYR A 210 -0.19 17.04 -28.60
C TYR A 210 -0.93 18.15 -27.84
N GLN A 211 -1.82 17.78 -26.96
CA GLN A 211 -2.53 18.75 -26.11
C GLN A 211 -2.45 18.34 -24.64
N GLN A 212 -2.37 19.35 -23.78
CA GLN A 212 -2.49 19.19 -22.34
C GLN A 212 -3.92 19.49 -21.92
N PHE A 213 -4.56 18.52 -21.23
CA PHE A 213 -5.95 18.63 -20.78
C PHE A 213 -6.06 18.81 -19.27
N ASP A 214 -4.99 18.53 -18.52
CA ASP A 214 -4.98 18.60 -17.07
C ASP A 214 -3.59 18.93 -16.54
N LEU A 215 -3.51 19.32 -15.26
CA LEU A 215 -2.22 19.52 -14.59
C LEU A 215 -1.73 18.18 -14.04
N GLY A 216 -0.91 17.50 -14.83
CA GLY A 216 -0.31 16.23 -14.44
C GLY A 216 1.15 16.37 -14.02
N TYR A 217 1.74 15.26 -13.63
CA TYR A 217 3.12 15.15 -13.13
C TYR A 217 3.99 14.27 -14.04
N ASN A 218 5.28 14.28 -13.82
CA ASN A 218 6.17 13.30 -14.41
C ASN A 218 6.33 12.10 -13.46
N TYR A 219 5.31 11.24 -13.44
CA TYR A 219 5.26 10.03 -12.62
C TYR A 219 5.47 8.75 -13.43
N ARG A 220 6.04 8.86 -14.62
CA ARG A 220 6.31 7.70 -15.48
C ARG A 220 7.32 6.76 -14.84
N ILE A 221 7.07 5.47 -14.97
CA ILE A 221 8.03 4.40 -14.68
C ILE A 221 8.80 4.06 -15.96
N THR A 222 10.00 3.52 -15.86
CA THR A 222 10.82 3.16 -17.01
C THR A 222 10.59 1.73 -17.46
N ASP A 223 10.91 1.43 -18.75
CA ASP A 223 10.90 0.07 -19.29
C ASP A 223 11.86 -0.87 -18.53
N ILE A 224 12.99 -0.37 -18.06
CA ILE A 224 13.97 -1.16 -17.28
C ILE A 224 13.31 -1.65 -15.99
N GLN A 225 12.64 -0.76 -15.26
CA GLN A 225 11.90 -1.10 -14.05
C GLN A 225 10.75 -2.08 -14.33
N CYS A 226 9.98 -1.83 -15.39
CA CYS A 226 8.89 -2.72 -15.77
C CYS A 226 9.36 -4.10 -16.23
N ALA A 227 10.50 -4.19 -16.94
CA ALA A 227 11.09 -5.47 -17.29
C ALA A 227 11.50 -6.29 -16.05
N LEU A 228 12.06 -5.62 -15.04
CA LEU A 228 12.31 -6.23 -13.74
C LEU A 228 11.00 -6.69 -13.09
N GLY A 229 9.95 -5.85 -13.12
CA GLY A 229 8.61 -6.16 -12.60
C GLY A 229 8.03 -7.42 -13.24
N CYS A 230 8.02 -7.53 -14.56
CA CYS A 230 7.58 -8.73 -15.28
C CYS A 230 8.35 -10.00 -14.85
N SER A 231 9.66 -9.88 -14.63
CA SER A 231 10.49 -10.98 -14.12
C SER A 231 10.15 -11.35 -12.68
N GLN A 232 9.89 -10.36 -11.83
CA GLN A 232 9.54 -10.55 -10.42
C GLN A 232 8.15 -11.16 -10.24
N MET A 233 7.16 -10.74 -11.04
CA MET A 233 5.79 -11.31 -11.02
C MET A 233 5.80 -12.83 -11.18
N LYS A 234 6.68 -13.39 -12.02
CA LYS A 234 6.85 -14.85 -12.20
C LYS A 234 7.30 -15.59 -10.92
N LYS A 235 7.78 -14.86 -9.92
CA LYS A 235 8.30 -15.41 -8.65
C LYS A 235 7.37 -15.14 -7.47
N LEU A 236 6.34 -14.29 -7.65
CA LEU A 236 5.50 -13.77 -6.56
C LEU A 236 4.87 -14.91 -5.75
N ASP A 237 4.17 -15.84 -6.39
CA ASP A 237 3.47 -16.93 -5.67
C ASP A 237 4.44 -17.80 -4.85
N ARG A 238 5.64 -18.08 -5.38
CA ARG A 238 6.68 -18.78 -4.63
C ARG A 238 7.16 -17.97 -3.41
N PHE A 239 7.29 -16.66 -3.54
CA PHE A 239 7.69 -15.79 -2.43
C PHE A 239 6.59 -15.72 -1.37
N LEU A 240 5.33 -15.64 -1.77
CA LEU A 240 4.19 -15.65 -0.86
C LEU A 240 4.06 -16.99 -0.12
N ALA A 241 4.23 -18.12 -0.82
CA ALA A 241 4.22 -19.44 -0.20
C ALA A 241 5.32 -19.56 0.87
N ARG A 242 6.55 -19.11 0.54
CA ARG A 242 7.66 -19.13 1.50
C ARG A 242 7.40 -18.22 2.72
N ARG A 243 6.82 -17.05 2.53
CA ARG A 243 6.43 -16.17 3.65
C ARG A 243 5.39 -16.83 4.56
N LYS A 244 4.39 -17.53 4.00
CA LYS A 244 3.40 -18.30 4.77
C LYS A 244 4.05 -19.38 5.63
N GLU A 245 5.04 -20.12 5.12
CA GLU A 245 5.80 -21.12 5.89
C GLU A 245 6.55 -20.49 7.08
N ILE A 246 7.23 -19.36 6.85
CA ILE A 246 7.96 -18.65 7.90
C ILE A 246 6.97 -18.14 8.97
N VAL A 247 5.84 -17.59 8.55
CA VAL A 247 4.79 -17.11 9.48
C VAL A 247 4.20 -18.25 10.30
N ALA A 248 3.90 -19.38 9.68
CA ALA A 248 3.39 -20.55 10.40
C ALA A 248 4.35 -20.99 11.52
N ARG A 249 5.65 -21.01 11.23
CA ARG A 249 6.68 -21.37 12.21
C ARG A 249 6.79 -20.32 13.34
N TYR A 250 6.69 -19.02 13.04
CA TYR A 250 6.64 -17.99 14.08
C TYR A 250 5.40 -18.16 14.97
N ASN A 251 4.22 -18.37 14.37
CA ASN A 251 2.97 -18.57 15.11
C ASN A 251 3.05 -19.79 16.02
N GLU A 252 3.61 -20.91 15.55
CA GLU A 252 3.83 -22.13 16.36
C GLU A 252 4.80 -21.85 17.52
N ALA A 253 5.91 -21.18 17.26
CA ALA A 253 6.91 -20.90 18.27
C ALA A 253 6.43 -19.95 19.38
N PHE A 254 5.50 -19.05 19.07
CA PHE A 254 4.96 -18.07 20.03
C PHE A 254 3.57 -18.45 20.56
N ALA A 255 3.03 -19.62 20.21
CA ALA A 255 1.66 -20.01 20.59
C ALA A 255 1.41 -20.04 22.11
N ASP A 256 2.42 -20.47 22.88
CA ASP A 256 2.36 -20.60 24.34
C ASP A 256 3.05 -19.44 25.08
N CYS A 257 3.34 -18.33 24.39
CA CYS A 257 3.97 -17.16 24.98
C CYS A 257 2.93 -16.15 25.43
N ASP A 258 2.91 -15.82 26.73
CA ASP A 258 1.94 -14.87 27.30
C ASP A 258 2.33 -13.39 26.97
N ASN A 259 3.62 -13.14 26.81
CA ASN A 259 4.15 -11.80 26.57
C ASN A 259 4.39 -11.45 25.08
N ILE A 260 4.14 -12.40 24.17
CA ILE A 260 4.29 -12.20 22.72
C ILE A 260 2.97 -12.48 22.02
N ILE A 261 2.30 -11.43 21.56
CA ILE A 261 1.04 -11.57 20.83
C ILE A 261 1.33 -11.61 19.33
N THR A 262 0.98 -12.70 18.68
CA THR A 262 1.11 -12.90 17.23
C THR A 262 0.04 -12.14 16.45
N PRO A 263 0.29 -11.79 15.17
CA PRO A 263 -0.71 -11.12 14.35
C PRO A 263 -1.95 -11.99 14.13
N TYR A 264 -3.11 -11.39 14.38
CA TYR A 264 -4.41 -12.03 14.09
C TYR A 264 -4.72 -11.94 12.60
N GLN A 265 -5.31 -12.99 12.04
CA GLN A 265 -5.81 -13.00 10.67
C GLN A 265 -7.32 -13.21 10.64
N LEU A 266 -8.03 -12.38 9.87
CA LEU A 266 -9.47 -12.54 9.63
C LEU A 266 -9.73 -13.88 8.95
N SER A 267 -10.85 -14.54 9.31
CA SER A 267 -11.35 -15.69 8.56
C SER A 267 -11.66 -15.30 7.11
N ASP A 268 -11.55 -16.26 6.21
CA ASP A 268 -11.79 -16.06 4.77
C ASP A 268 -10.85 -15.03 4.10
N THR A 269 -9.70 -14.73 4.73
CA THR A 269 -8.65 -13.90 4.13
C THR A 269 -7.34 -14.67 4.03
N GLU A 270 -6.51 -14.29 3.07
CA GLU A 270 -5.12 -14.74 2.99
C GLU A 270 -4.22 -13.52 2.91
N SER A 271 -3.40 -13.32 3.94
CA SER A 271 -2.42 -12.23 3.94
C SER A 271 -1.29 -12.50 2.95
N GLY A 272 -0.82 -11.45 2.27
CA GLY A 272 0.43 -11.46 1.51
C GLY A 272 1.68 -11.47 2.38
N TRP A 273 1.51 -11.30 3.68
CA TRP A 273 2.57 -11.35 4.70
C TRP A 273 3.80 -10.51 4.31
N HIS A 274 3.55 -9.24 4.01
CA HIS A 274 4.65 -8.30 3.80
C HIS A 274 5.45 -8.09 5.08
N LEU A 275 4.78 -7.96 6.22
CA LEU A 275 5.36 -7.81 7.54
C LEU A 275 4.81 -8.90 8.48
N TYR A 276 5.62 -9.27 9.48
CA TYR A 276 5.18 -10.03 10.64
C TYR A 276 5.35 -9.17 11.87
N ILE A 277 4.21 -8.66 12.38
CA ILE A 277 4.16 -7.67 13.47
C ILE A 277 3.67 -8.38 14.73
N VAL A 278 4.51 -8.47 15.75
CA VAL A 278 4.13 -8.95 17.08
C VAL A 278 3.92 -7.79 18.04
N GLN A 279 3.09 -7.96 19.07
CA GLN A 279 3.12 -7.09 20.23
C GLN A 279 3.94 -7.76 21.34
N VAL A 280 4.77 -6.98 22.03
CA VAL A 280 5.47 -7.40 23.24
C VAL A 280 4.75 -6.77 24.43
N LYS A 281 4.26 -7.62 25.37
CA LYS A 281 3.53 -7.22 26.56
C LYS A 281 4.38 -7.47 27.80
N ASN A 282 4.10 -6.74 28.87
CA ASN A 282 4.79 -6.86 30.17
C ASN A 282 6.32 -6.70 30.09
N CYS A 283 6.84 -6.16 29.00
CA CYS A 283 8.25 -5.84 28.79
C CYS A 283 8.37 -4.48 28.07
N ASP A 284 9.48 -3.78 28.29
CA ASP A 284 9.75 -2.51 27.63
C ASP A 284 10.08 -2.74 26.15
N ARG A 285 9.16 -2.35 25.25
CA ARG A 285 9.33 -2.47 23.80
C ARG A 285 10.64 -1.86 23.31
N ARG A 286 11.07 -0.72 23.89
CA ARG A 286 12.30 -0.05 23.48
C ARG A 286 13.53 -0.88 23.85
N GLN A 287 13.57 -1.42 25.06
CA GLN A 287 14.67 -2.29 25.49
C GLN A 287 14.75 -3.58 24.66
N VAL A 288 13.59 -4.21 24.39
CA VAL A 288 13.53 -5.38 23.50
C VAL A 288 14.04 -5.03 22.10
N PHE A 289 13.60 -3.92 21.53
CA PHE A 289 14.03 -3.45 20.21
C PHE A 289 15.54 -3.21 20.13
N GLU A 290 16.10 -2.47 21.09
CA GLU A 290 17.53 -2.14 21.17
C GLU A 290 18.36 -3.43 21.32
N ALA A 291 17.97 -4.33 22.25
CA ALA A 291 18.68 -5.59 22.49
C ALA A 291 18.65 -6.54 21.26
N MET A 292 17.53 -6.61 20.54
CA MET A 292 17.49 -7.36 19.28
C MET A 292 18.44 -6.78 18.22
N ARG A 293 18.49 -5.45 18.10
CA ARG A 293 19.41 -4.76 17.18
C ARG A 293 20.88 -4.99 17.54
N GLU A 294 21.23 -4.94 18.82
CA GLU A 294 22.57 -5.25 19.33
C GLU A 294 23.00 -6.67 19.01
N LYS A 295 22.04 -7.62 18.98
CA LYS A 295 22.27 -9.01 18.58
C LYS A 295 22.27 -9.21 17.05
N GLY A 296 22.25 -8.13 16.26
CA GLY A 296 22.29 -8.19 14.80
C GLY A 296 20.96 -8.56 14.14
N ILE A 297 19.85 -8.55 14.87
CA ILE A 297 18.51 -8.84 14.32
C ILE A 297 17.87 -7.54 13.82
N GLY A 298 17.57 -7.48 12.52
CA GLY A 298 16.95 -6.33 11.88
C GLY A 298 15.46 -6.21 12.20
N VAL A 299 15.10 -5.55 13.30
CA VAL A 299 13.70 -5.25 13.65
C VAL A 299 13.34 -3.80 13.33
N ASN A 300 12.04 -3.53 13.22
CA ASN A 300 11.48 -2.19 12.97
C ASN A 300 10.13 -2.02 13.67
N VAL A 301 9.57 -0.80 13.63
CA VAL A 301 8.22 -0.49 14.13
C VAL A 301 7.39 0.08 12.97
N HIS A 302 6.34 -0.60 12.59
CA HIS A 302 5.44 -0.21 11.51
C HIS A 302 4.00 -0.05 12.05
N TYR A 303 3.54 1.16 12.31
CA TYR A 303 4.15 2.48 12.13
C TYR A 303 3.86 3.40 13.31
N ILE A 304 4.55 4.56 13.40
CA ILE A 304 4.11 5.67 14.24
C ILE A 304 2.77 6.15 13.67
N PRO A 305 1.72 6.36 14.47
CA PRO A 305 0.48 6.96 13.99
C PRO A 305 0.75 8.29 13.27
N VAL A 306 0.22 8.42 12.04
CA VAL A 306 0.59 9.51 11.13
C VAL A 306 0.39 10.88 11.74
N TYR A 307 -0.71 11.09 12.48
CA TYR A 307 -0.98 12.38 13.11
C TYR A 307 -0.01 12.74 14.24
N MET A 308 0.80 11.80 14.75
CA MET A 308 1.83 12.08 15.77
C MET A 308 3.11 12.69 15.18
N HIS A 309 3.27 12.70 13.85
CA HIS A 309 4.42 13.36 13.24
C HIS A 309 4.35 14.88 13.41
N PRO A 310 5.49 15.57 13.62
CA PRO A 310 5.52 17.02 13.83
C PRO A 310 4.76 17.81 12.76
N TYR A 311 4.90 17.43 11.50
CA TYR A 311 4.16 18.08 10.41
C TYR A 311 2.64 18.11 10.66
N TYR A 312 2.06 16.98 11.03
CA TYR A 312 0.61 16.90 11.30
C TYR A 312 0.23 17.66 12.56
N GLN A 313 1.04 17.56 13.63
CA GLN A 313 0.82 18.30 14.87
C GLN A 313 0.78 19.83 14.64
N GLU A 314 1.64 20.34 13.76
CA GLU A 314 1.71 21.77 13.41
C GLU A 314 0.60 22.19 12.42
N HIS A 315 -0.17 21.24 11.84
CA HIS A 315 -1.19 21.50 10.83
C HIS A 315 -2.60 21.08 11.26
N GLY A 316 -2.89 21.16 12.56
CA GLY A 316 -4.26 21.03 13.09
C GLY A 316 -4.66 19.61 13.51
N TYR A 317 -3.69 18.69 13.65
CA TYR A 317 -3.94 17.31 14.10
C TYR A 317 -3.48 17.07 15.55
N GLU A 318 -3.11 18.11 16.31
CA GLU A 318 -2.61 18.00 17.68
C GLU A 318 -3.62 17.43 18.67
N ASN A 319 -4.91 17.53 18.35
CA ASN A 319 -6.00 16.99 19.18
C ASN A 319 -6.59 15.68 18.64
N VAL A 320 -5.96 15.07 17.63
CA VAL A 320 -6.41 13.79 17.10
C VAL A 320 -5.87 12.67 17.98
N HIS A 321 -6.75 11.79 18.44
CA HIS A 321 -6.42 10.61 19.23
C HIS A 321 -7.16 9.38 18.68
N CYS A 322 -6.43 8.30 18.48
CA CYS A 322 -6.91 6.99 18.10
C CYS A 322 -6.38 5.97 19.11
N ALA A 323 -7.18 5.69 20.13
CA ALA A 323 -6.74 4.96 21.32
C ALA A 323 -6.17 3.57 21.02
N ASN A 324 -6.79 2.83 20.08
CA ASN A 324 -6.30 1.52 19.70
C ASN A 324 -4.98 1.62 18.93
N ALA A 325 -4.85 2.57 17.99
CA ALA A 325 -3.63 2.76 17.23
C ALA A 325 -2.45 3.16 18.12
N GLU A 326 -2.68 4.02 19.13
CA GLU A 326 -1.68 4.45 20.09
C GLU A 326 -1.23 3.29 20.98
N GLU A 327 -2.18 2.50 21.51
CA GLU A 327 -1.89 1.32 22.33
C GLU A 327 -1.11 0.28 21.52
N ILE A 328 -1.54 -0.04 20.30
CA ILE A 328 -0.83 -0.96 19.42
C ILE A 328 0.59 -0.46 19.14
N TYR A 329 0.73 0.80 18.74
CA TYR A 329 2.04 1.41 18.46
C TYR A 329 3.02 1.28 19.63
N SER A 330 2.52 1.39 20.87
CA SER A 330 3.38 1.31 22.05
C SER A 330 4.03 -0.06 22.26
N HIS A 331 3.49 -1.12 21.65
CA HIS A 331 3.89 -2.51 21.88
C HIS A 331 4.45 -3.24 20.66
N ILE A 332 4.23 -2.75 19.44
CA ILE A 332 4.56 -3.51 18.23
C ILE A 332 6.04 -3.52 17.89
N ILE A 333 6.49 -4.68 17.40
CA ILE A 333 7.80 -4.88 16.74
C ILE A 333 7.57 -5.73 15.49
N SER A 334 8.15 -5.31 14.36
CA SER A 334 8.17 -6.10 13.12
C SER A 334 9.41 -6.98 13.09
N LEU A 335 9.21 -8.29 13.03
CA LEU A 335 10.27 -9.28 12.95
C LEU A 335 10.72 -9.51 11.50
N PRO A 336 11.94 -10.03 11.28
CA PRO A 336 12.43 -10.39 9.95
C PRO A 336 11.49 -11.36 9.23
N LEU A 337 11.05 -10.98 8.04
CA LEU A 337 10.21 -11.82 7.18
C LEU A 337 10.56 -11.57 5.71
N TYR A 338 11.32 -12.49 5.11
CA TYR A 338 11.70 -12.45 3.70
C TYR A 338 11.97 -13.89 3.18
N PRO A 339 11.79 -14.16 1.87
CA PRO A 339 11.86 -15.54 1.34
C PRO A 339 13.20 -16.26 1.55
N GLY A 340 14.29 -15.51 1.73
CA GLY A 340 15.62 -16.07 1.96
C GLY A 340 15.96 -16.33 3.44
N LEU A 341 15.04 -16.07 4.37
CA LEU A 341 15.28 -16.33 5.81
C LEU A 341 15.44 -17.83 6.04
N THR A 342 16.61 -18.23 6.57
CA THR A 342 16.88 -19.65 6.88
C THR A 342 16.22 -20.07 8.19
N SER A 343 16.10 -21.37 8.41
CA SER A 343 15.53 -21.92 9.64
C SER A 343 16.37 -21.54 10.85
N GLU A 344 17.69 -21.60 10.74
CA GLU A 344 18.63 -21.24 11.82
C GLU A 344 18.54 -19.75 12.17
N GLN A 345 18.41 -18.88 11.16
CA GLN A 345 18.21 -17.45 11.38
C GLN A 345 16.86 -17.20 12.06
N GLN A 346 15.81 -17.91 11.66
CA GLN A 346 14.50 -17.78 12.27
C GLN A 346 14.50 -18.28 13.72
N ASP A 347 15.17 -19.40 14.03
CA ASP A 347 15.34 -19.89 15.41
C ASP A 347 16.05 -18.86 16.27
N TYR A 348 17.13 -18.27 15.75
CA TYR A 348 17.85 -17.23 16.47
C TYR A 348 16.97 -16.01 16.80
N VAL A 349 16.08 -15.61 15.89
CA VAL A 349 15.10 -14.54 16.14
C VAL A 349 14.10 -14.94 17.21
N ILE A 350 13.55 -16.16 17.13
CA ILE A 350 12.59 -16.71 18.08
C ILE A 350 13.17 -16.79 19.48
N ASP A 351 14.30 -17.46 19.64
CA ASP A 351 14.95 -17.68 20.94
C ASP A 351 15.36 -16.34 21.59
N THR A 352 15.85 -15.42 20.76
CA THR A 352 16.21 -14.08 21.23
C THR A 352 15.00 -13.32 21.77
N LEU A 353 13.89 -13.28 21.02
CA LEU A 353 12.69 -12.55 21.43
C LEU A 353 12.07 -13.17 22.68
N LYS A 354 11.94 -14.51 22.74
CA LYS A 354 11.45 -15.25 23.91
C LYS A 354 12.26 -14.91 25.16
N SER A 355 13.57 -15.04 25.07
CA SER A 355 14.48 -14.70 26.19
C SER A 355 14.34 -13.25 26.68
N LEU A 356 14.15 -12.29 25.76
CA LEU A 356 14.00 -10.87 26.11
C LEU A 356 12.64 -10.55 26.74
N CYS A 357 11.62 -11.32 26.42
CA CYS A 357 10.26 -11.17 26.97
C CYS A 357 10.00 -12.05 28.20
N GLY A 358 11.00 -12.81 28.67
CA GLY A 358 10.88 -13.68 29.86
C GLY A 358 10.05 -14.94 29.61
N GLU A 359 10.10 -15.48 28.37
CA GLU A 359 9.40 -16.68 27.91
C GLU A 359 10.35 -17.90 27.82
#